data_d9e5fdd3a553119ff0b5ce6935c8472f
#
_entry.id   d9e5fdd3a553119ff0b5ce6935c8472f
#
_cell.length_a   1.000
_cell.length_b   1.000
_cell.length_c   1.000
_cell.angle_alpha   90.00
_cell.angle_beta   90.00
_cell.angle_gamma   90.00
#
_symmetry.space_group_name_H-M   'P 1'
#
loop_
_entity.id
_entity.type
_entity.pdbx_description
1 polymer ?
#
loop_
_entity_poly.entity_id
_entity_poly.type
_entity_poly.pdbx_seq_one_letter_code
_entity_poly.pdbx_strand_id
1 'polypeptide(L)'
;MLVRAPHRLLATFIVLQLACGDLVRNLLGWPLWGALSGVTLLWALVALRRSGASWQWLPAPLLAFIGVAAATIIVTPHPLATLLGVALLLVHVMLAVLLATLPLHTLLEVLHRCLQGMLIASLAFEVGIALFVQGPVYPVWLDNDSGLPMIPWSTGGIFWGHRIQGITGNPNLTAMLALLALIVAIGRHRAGLDRRLWWVWTALPVVVLALTRSMTVLVAALVVLVSFWLVYTWRRRPRGAFRPAVVAAAGVLAVVAAWAISNWDRVVEALGREASMEDRFQIWAAALDWWRGSPLLGRGWMGYWMPWVEPYDRLGLQDGIVYLQAHSVWIDVLMQAGILGVLAWA
;
A
#
# COMPACT_ATOMS: atom_id res chain seq x y z
N MET A 1 -17.34 -28.94 8.37
CA MET A 1 -18.25 -27.77 8.47
C MET A 1 -17.96 -26.87 7.27
N LEU A 2 -18.90 -26.71 6.33
CA LEU A 2 -18.67 -25.87 5.14
C LEU A 2 -18.60 -24.39 5.58
N VAL A 3 -17.46 -23.76 5.40
CA VAL A 3 -17.28 -22.32 5.65
C VAL A 3 -18.18 -21.54 4.69
N ARG A 4 -19.10 -20.75 5.21
CA ARG A 4 -19.94 -19.86 4.38
C ARG A 4 -19.10 -18.66 3.96
N ALA A 5 -18.71 -18.61 2.69
CA ALA A 5 -17.98 -17.48 2.11
C ALA A 5 -18.81 -16.18 2.23
N PRO A 6 -18.15 -15.03 2.44
CA PRO A 6 -18.84 -13.74 2.40
C PRO A 6 -19.48 -13.52 1.03
N HIS A 7 -20.57 -12.77 1.00
CA HIS A 7 -21.20 -12.41 -0.25
C HIS A 7 -20.20 -11.60 -1.12
N ARG A 8 -20.19 -11.82 -2.45
CA ARG A 8 -19.29 -11.09 -3.38
C ARG A 8 -19.36 -9.57 -3.19
N LEU A 9 -20.56 -9.07 -2.89
CA LEU A 9 -20.79 -7.65 -2.63
C LEU A 9 -19.98 -7.16 -1.41
N LEU A 10 -20.03 -7.89 -0.28
CA LEU A 10 -19.23 -7.54 0.91
C LEU A 10 -17.73 -7.56 0.60
N ALA A 11 -17.26 -8.59 -0.13
CA ALA A 11 -15.86 -8.66 -0.54
C ALA A 11 -15.45 -7.47 -1.41
N THR A 12 -16.32 -7.02 -2.33
CA THR A 12 -16.12 -5.82 -3.13
C THR A 12 -16.01 -4.58 -2.25
N PHE A 13 -16.91 -4.39 -1.29
CA PHE A 13 -16.84 -3.27 -0.34
C PHE A 13 -15.57 -3.30 0.50
N ILE A 14 -15.14 -4.47 1.00
CA ILE A 14 -13.90 -4.61 1.74
C ILE A 14 -12.70 -4.19 0.89
N VAL A 15 -12.59 -4.69 -0.34
CA VAL A 15 -11.48 -4.35 -1.24
C VAL A 15 -11.49 -2.86 -1.58
N LEU A 16 -12.65 -2.28 -1.88
CA LEU A 16 -12.78 -0.85 -2.17
C LEU A 16 -12.41 0.00 -0.94
N GLN A 17 -12.87 -0.38 0.25
CA GLN A 17 -12.56 0.34 1.49
C GLN A 17 -11.06 0.32 1.82
N LEU A 18 -10.41 -0.85 1.65
CA LEU A 18 -8.98 -1.00 1.93
C LEU A 18 -8.09 -0.30 0.89
N ALA A 19 -8.50 -0.28 -0.37
CA ALA A 19 -7.67 0.18 -1.47
C ALA A 19 -8.04 1.59 -1.98
N CYS A 20 -9.25 2.08 -1.70
CA CYS A 20 -9.79 3.33 -2.23
C CYS A 20 -10.48 4.20 -1.16
N GLY A 21 -10.21 3.95 0.12
CA GLY A 21 -10.76 4.74 1.22
C GLY A 21 -10.41 6.23 1.11
N ASP A 22 -9.25 6.54 0.55
CA ASP A 22 -8.81 7.91 0.30
C ASP A 22 -9.74 8.67 -0.67
N LEU A 23 -10.28 8.01 -1.70
CA LEU A 23 -11.27 8.64 -2.59
C LEU A 23 -12.48 9.14 -1.81
N VAL A 24 -13.05 8.27 -0.96
CA VAL A 24 -14.24 8.62 -0.17
C VAL A 24 -13.92 9.76 0.79
N ARG A 25 -12.78 9.69 1.47
CA ARG A 25 -12.32 10.75 2.38
C ARG A 25 -12.09 12.07 1.64
N ASN A 26 -11.41 12.03 0.51
CA ASN A 26 -11.07 13.23 -0.27
C ASN A 26 -12.28 13.89 -0.91
N LEU A 27 -13.31 13.11 -1.27
CA LEU A 27 -14.51 13.60 -1.92
C LEU A 27 -15.63 13.97 -0.94
N LEU A 28 -15.79 13.23 0.17
CA LEU A 28 -16.93 13.32 1.07
C LEU A 28 -16.53 13.67 2.52
N GLY A 29 -15.24 13.78 2.81
CA GLY A 29 -14.71 14.08 4.13
C GLY A 29 -14.67 12.90 5.10
N TRP A 30 -14.08 13.15 6.26
CA TRP A 30 -13.87 12.16 7.32
C TRP A 30 -15.16 11.54 7.89
N PRO A 31 -16.27 12.31 8.13
CA PRO A 31 -17.48 11.74 8.72
C PRO A 31 -18.12 10.64 7.85
N LEU A 32 -18.26 10.90 6.53
CA LEU A 32 -18.85 9.92 5.61
C LEU A 32 -17.92 8.72 5.38
N TRP A 33 -16.61 8.95 5.29
CA TRP A 33 -15.62 7.87 5.26
C TRP A 33 -15.74 6.98 6.50
N GLY A 34 -15.84 7.57 7.70
CA GLY A 34 -16.01 6.85 8.95
C GLY A 34 -17.31 6.05 9.02
N ALA A 35 -18.42 6.64 8.57
CA ALA A 35 -19.72 5.97 8.53
C ALA A 35 -19.70 4.74 7.60
N LEU A 36 -19.17 4.88 6.38
CA LEU A 36 -19.04 3.76 5.43
C LEU A 36 -18.11 2.67 5.95
N SER A 37 -16.99 3.05 6.59
CA SER A 37 -16.07 2.11 7.23
C SER A 37 -16.76 1.34 8.36
N GLY A 38 -17.53 2.04 9.21
CA GLY A 38 -18.31 1.44 10.28
C GLY A 38 -19.36 0.44 9.78
N VAL A 39 -20.12 0.80 8.74
CA VAL A 39 -21.08 -0.11 8.12
C VAL A 39 -20.40 -1.35 7.54
N THR A 40 -19.28 -1.17 6.82
CA THR A 40 -18.50 -2.28 6.26
C THR A 40 -17.97 -3.19 7.37
N LEU A 41 -17.47 -2.63 8.46
CA LEU A 41 -16.98 -3.37 9.61
C LEU A 41 -18.10 -4.18 10.28
N LEU A 42 -19.25 -3.56 10.54
CA LEU A 42 -20.40 -4.26 11.14
C LEU A 42 -20.88 -5.43 10.26
N TRP A 43 -20.96 -5.22 8.95
CA TRP A 43 -21.32 -6.29 8.01
C TRP A 43 -20.27 -7.40 8.00
N ALA A 44 -18.98 -7.04 8.01
CA ALA A 44 -17.88 -8.01 8.08
C ALA A 44 -17.90 -8.83 9.37
N LEU A 45 -18.19 -8.21 10.53
CA LEU A 45 -18.33 -8.91 11.81
C LEU A 45 -19.45 -9.95 11.79
N VAL A 46 -20.61 -9.58 11.23
CA VAL A 46 -21.74 -10.51 11.07
C VAL A 46 -21.36 -11.67 10.13
N ALA A 47 -20.68 -11.35 9.01
CA ALA A 47 -20.24 -12.37 8.07
C ALA A 47 -19.19 -13.32 8.67
N LEU A 48 -18.24 -12.77 9.46
CA LEU A 48 -17.21 -13.56 10.13
C LEU A 48 -17.82 -14.57 11.12
N ARG A 49 -18.78 -14.13 11.95
CA ARG A 49 -19.50 -15.03 12.88
C ARG A 49 -20.19 -16.19 12.16
N ARG A 50 -20.60 -15.97 10.91
CA ARG A 50 -21.29 -16.98 10.08
C ARG A 50 -20.34 -17.82 9.23
N SER A 51 -19.09 -17.39 9.07
CA SER A 51 -18.12 -18.04 8.17
C SER A 51 -17.52 -19.31 8.76
N GLY A 52 -17.49 -19.45 10.09
CA GLY A 52 -16.76 -20.51 10.77
C GLY A 52 -15.24 -20.37 10.70
N ALA A 53 -14.74 -19.19 10.30
CA ALA A 53 -13.31 -18.89 10.32
C ALA A 53 -12.76 -18.97 11.74
N SER A 54 -11.52 -19.47 11.88
CA SER A 54 -10.86 -19.67 13.17
C SER A 54 -9.52 -18.95 13.19
N TRP A 55 -9.12 -18.45 14.34
CA TRP A 55 -7.79 -17.89 14.59
C TRP A 55 -6.65 -18.88 14.30
N GLN A 56 -6.93 -20.17 14.37
CA GLN A 56 -5.98 -21.24 14.05
C GLN A 56 -5.51 -21.22 12.57
N TRP A 57 -6.22 -20.49 11.70
CA TRP A 57 -5.84 -20.34 10.30
C TRP A 57 -4.79 -19.24 10.08
N LEU A 58 -4.53 -18.44 11.10
CA LEU A 58 -3.55 -17.36 10.99
C LEU A 58 -2.11 -17.93 11.05
N PRO A 59 -1.21 -17.44 10.19
CA PRO A 59 0.21 -17.80 10.25
C PRO A 59 0.82 -17.42 11.60
N ALA A 60 1.68 -18.28 12.15
CA ALA A 60 2.35 -18.01 13.42
C ALA A 60 3.11 -16.68 13.47
N PRO A 61 3.83 -16.24 12.40
CA PRO A 61 4.47 -14.90 12.38
C PRO A 61 3.47 -13.78 12.55
N LEU A 62 2.30 -13.84 11.92
CA LEU A 62 1.25 -12.82 12.08
C LEU A 62 0.72 -12.77 13.51
N LEU A 63 0.50 -13.95 14.14
CA LEU A 63 0.09 -14.02 15.55
C LEU A 63 1.17 -13.45 16.47
N ALA A 64 2.45 -13.75 16.21
CA ALA A 64 3.57 -13.20 16.94
C ALA A 64 3.62 -11.68 16.81
N PHE A 65 3.45 -11.14 15.60
CA PHE A 65 3.41 -9.69 15.37
C PHE A 65 2.25 -9.02 16.10
N ILE A 66 1.04 -9.59 16.04
CA ILE A 66 -0.12 -9.10 16.81
C ILE A 66 0.18 -9.10 18.31
N GLY A 67 0.79 -10.18 18.82
CA GLY A 67 1.19 -10.29 20.22
C GLY A 67 2.20 -9.21 20.64
N VAL A 68 3.23 -8.97 19.82
CA VAL A 68 4.21 -7.90 20.07
C VAL A 68 3.53 -6.54 19.99
N ALA A 69 2.73 -6.25 18.97
CA ALA A 69 2.00 -5.01 18.85
C ALA A 69 1.10 -4.73 20.07
N ALA A 70 0.40 -5.75 20.56
CA ALA A 70 -0.38 -5.65 21.80
C ALA A 70 0.50 -5.42 23.05
N ALA A 71 1.64 -6.11 23.16
CA ALA A 71 2.56 -5.94 24.27
C ALA A 71 3.15 -4.52 24.35
N THR A 72 3.23 -3.79 23.23
CA THR A 72 3.69 -2.40 23.23
C THR A 72 2.82 -1.47 24.08
N ILE A 73 1.56 -1.84 24.37
CA ILE A 73 0.66 -1.06 25.25
C ILE A 73 1.27 -0.88 26.65
N ILE A 74 2.09 -1.83 27.12
CA ILE A 74 2.68 -1.80 28.47
C ILE A 74 3.77 -0.74 28.59
N VAL A 75 4.52 -0.49 27.50
CA VAL A 75 5.72 0.36 27.51
C VAL A 75 5.51 1.71 26.83
N THR A 76 4.38 1.90 26.16
CA THR A 76 4.10 3.13 25.40
C THR A 76 3.76 4.31 26.32
N PRO A 77 4.20 5.54 26.03
CA PRO A 77 3.69 6.73 26.69
C PRO A 77 2.23 7.07 26.29
N HIS A 78 1.68 6.43 25.26
CA HIS A 78 0.35 6.73 24.69
C HIS A 78 -0.55 5.46 24.61
N PRO A 79 -0.96 4.87 25.74
CA PRO A 79 -1.65 3.58 25.77
C PRO A 79 -2.97 3.57 24.98
N LEU A 80 -3.73 4.67 25.02
CA LEU A 80 -5.00 4.77 24.28
C LEU A 80 -4.78 4.79 22.75
N ALA A 81 -3.81 5.56 22.28
CA ALA A 81 -3.47 5.60 20.85
C ALA A 81 -2.94 4.25 20.36
N THR A 82 -2.11 3.58 21.16
CA THR A 82 -1.62 2.22 20.88
C THR A 82 -2.77 1.21 20.87
N LEU A 83 -3.70 1.28 21.80
CA LEU A 83 -4.90 0.42 21.81
C LEU A 83 -5.71 0.59 20.52
N LEU A 84 -5.92 1.84 20.07
CA LEU A 84 -6.60 2.12 18.79
C LEU A 84 -5.81 1.56 17.60
N GLY A 85 -4.49 1.70 17.57
CA GLY A 85 -3.64 1.14 16.52
C GLY A 85 -3.70 -0.39 16.46
N VAL A 86 -3.67 -1.05 17.63
CA VAL A 86 -3.84 -2.52 17.72
C VAL A 86 -5.24 -2.94 17.31
N ALA A 87 -6.28 -2.21 17.69
CA ALA A 87 -7.65 -2.48 17.25
C ALA A 87 -7.79 -2.38 15.73
N LEU A 88 -7.20 -1.35 15.11
CA LEU A 88 -7.16 -1.20 13.66
C LEU A 88 -6.41 -2.35 12.98
N LEU A 89 -5.27 -2.80 13.54
CA LEU A 89 -4.55 -3.97 13.06
C LEU A 89 -5.46 -5.22 13.06
N LEU A 90 -6.16 -5.48 14.17
CA LEU A 90 -7.08 -6.61 14.29
C LEU A 90 -8.24 -6.51 13.29
N VAL A 91 -8.76 -5.31 13.02
CA VAL A 91 -9.78 -5.09 11.99
C VAL A 91 -9.25 -5.49 10.62
N HIS A 92 -8.04 -5.05 10.23
CA HIS A 92 -7.44 -5.41 8.95
C HIS A 92 -7.20 -6.92 8.82
N VAL A 93 -6.71 -7.56 9.88
CA VAL A 93 -6.55 -9.03 9.92
C VAL A 93 -7.89 -9.73 9.77
N MET A 94 -8.93 -9.27 10.46
CA MET A 94 -10.28 -9.82 10.34
C MET A 94 -10.82 -9.72 8.90
N LEU A 95 -10.66 -8.56 8.26
CA LEU A 95 -11.08 -8.36 6.87
C LEU A 95 -10.30 -9.26 5.91
N ALA A 96 -8.99 -9.42 6.12
CA ALA A 96 -8.14 -10.31 5.33
C ALA A 96 -8.56 -11.78 5.49
N VAL A 97 -8.83 -12.23 6.72
CA VAL A 97 -9.34 -13.59 6.99
C VAL A 97 -10.66 -13.83 6.28
N LEU A 98 -11.56 -12.85 6.32
CA LEU A 98 -12.86 -12.97 5.66
C LEU A 98 -12.70 -13.08 4.13
N LEU A 99 -11.82 -12.30 3.52
CA LEU A 99 -11.49 -12.41 2.09
C LEU A 99 -10.86 -13.78 1.76
N ALA A 100 -9.99 -14.30 2.64
CA ALA A 100 -9.35 -15.60 2.47
C ALA A 100 -10.35 -16.79 2.52
N THR A 101 -11.56 -16.60 3.04
CA THR A 101 -12.62 -17.64 2.98
C THR A 101 -13.26 -17.78 1.60
N LEU A 102 -13.00 -16.84 0.69
CA LEU A 102 -13.52 -16.90 -0.67
C LEU A 102 -12.82 -17.98 -1.50
N PRO A 103 -13.52 -18.67 -2.41
CA PRO A 103 -12.87 -19.44 -3.44
C PRO A 103 -11.92 -18.56 -4.27
N LEU A 104 -10.72 -19.06 -4.56
CA LEU A 104 -9.67 -18.29 -5.24
C LEU A 104 -10.15 -17.59 -6.52
N HIS A 105 -10.95 -18.29 -7.34
CA HIS A 105 -11.49 -17.70 -8.58
C HIS A 105 -12.41 -16.50 -8.31
N THR A 106 -13.21 -16.56 -7.23
CA THR A 106 -14.10 -15.46 -6.81
C THR A 106 -13.28 -14.28 -6.27
N LEU A 107 -12.27 -14.54 -5.45
CA LEU A 107 -11.37 -13.51 -4.94
C LEU A 107 -10.63 -12.81 -6.09
N LEU A 108 -10.09 -13.58 -7.04
CA LEU A 108 -9.41 -13.02 -8.23
C LEU A 108 -10.38 -12.21 -9.11
N GLU A 109 -11.64 -12.60 -9.21
CA GLU A 109 -12.65 -11.83 -9.94
C GLU A 109 -12.96 -10.51 -9.25
N VAL A 110 -13.17 -10.51 -7.93
CA VAL A 110 -13.42 -9.30 -7.15
C VAL A 110 -12.24 -8.36 -7.22
N LEU A 111 -11.02 -8.86 -6.96
CA LEU A 111 -9.79 -8.07 -7.07
C LEU A 111 -9.63 -7.47 -8.46
N HIS A 112 -9.81 -8.27 -9.51
CA HIS A 112 -9.69 -7.80 -10.89
C HIS A 112 -10.64 -6.64 -11.17
N ARG A 113 -11.93 -6.81 -10.89
CA ARG A 113 -12.94 -5.78 -11.14
C ARG A 113 -12.69 -4.50 -10.35
N CYS A 114 -12.38 -4.62 -9.06
CA CYS A 114 -12.10 -3.47 -8.22
C CYS A 114 -10.85 -2.73 -8.69
N LEU A 115 -9.73 -3.43 -8.85
CA LEU A 115 -8.46 -2.80 -9.22
C LEU A 115 -8.52 -2.15 -10.61
N GLN A 116 -9.07 -2.84 -11.64
CA GLN A 116 -9.21 -2.26 -12.96
C GLN A 116 -10.18 -1.06 -12.94
N GLY A 117 -11.29 -1.15 -12.21
CA GLY A 117 -12.23 -0.04 -12.04
C GLY A 117 -11.58 1.19 -11.39
N MET A 118 -10.74 0.98 -10.37
CA MET A 118 -9.98 2.07 -9.73
C MET A 118 -8.99 2.73 -10.69
N LEU A 119 -8.29 1.94 -11.53
CA LEU A 119 -7.35 2.48 -12.51
C LEU A 119 -8.07 3.28 -13.60
N ILE A 120 -9.20 2.79 -14.09
CA ILE A 120 -10.06 3.53 -15.04
C ILE A 120 -10.54 4.83 -14.41
N ALA A 121 -11.05 4.78 -13.17
CA ALA A 121 -11.51 5.96 -12.45
C ALA A 121 -10.35 6.95 -12.20
N SER A 122 -9.14 6.46 -11.90
CA SER A 122 -7.95 7.31 -11.71
C SER A 122 -7.57 8.05 -13.00
N LEU A 123 -7.54 7.36 -14.14
CA LEU A 123 -7.26 8.01 -15.42
C LEU A 123 -8.37 8.98 -15.82
N ALA A 124 -9.63 8.59 -15.66
CA ALA A 124 -10.76 9.47 -15.96
C ALA A 124 -10.75 10.73 -15.08
N PHE A 125 -10.42 10.60 -13.79
CA PHE A 125 -10.25 11.70 -12.86
C PHE A 125 -9.13 12.65 -13.30
N GLU A 126 -7.92 12.15 -13.56
CA GLU A 126 -6.77 12.97 -13.97
C GLU A 126 -7.01 13.68 -15.31
N VAL A 127 -7.58 12.96 -16.29
CA VAL A 127 -7.96 13.56 -17.58
C VAL A 127 -9.05 14.60 -17.41
N GLY A 128 -10.07 14.32 -16.58
CA GLY A 128 -11.14 15.25 -16.28
C GLY A 128 -10.62 16.55 -15.65
N ILE A 129 -9.75 16.43 -14.64
CA ILE A 129 -9.13 17.61 -14.01
C ILE A 129 -8.29 18.40 -15.03
N ALA A 130 -7.48 17.73 -15.83
CA ALA A 130 -6.63 18.40 -16.82
C ALA A 130 -7.42 19.12 -17.93
N LEU A 131 -8.60 18.61 -18.31
CA LEU A 131 -9.43 19.21 -19.36
C LEU A 131 -10.35 20.33 -18.83
N PHE A 132 -10.95 20.14 -17.65
CA PHE A 132 -12.02 21.01 -17.17
C PHE A 132 -11.59 21.97 -16.06
N VAL A 133 -10.65 21.58 -15.18
CA VAL A 133 -10.16 22.41 -14.08
C VAL A 133 -8.85 23.11 -14.43
N GLN A 134 -7.97 22.44 -15.15
CA GLN A 134 -6.67 22.95 -15.63
C GLN A 134 -5.76 23.46 -14.53
N GLY A 135 -5.87 22.89 -13.32
CA GLY A 135 -5.11 23.28 -12.14
C GLY A 135 -5.21 22.24 -11.02
N PRO A 136 -4.55 22.49 -9.89
CA PRO A 136 -4.59 21.56 -8.76
C PRO A 136 -5.97 21.52 -8.11
N VAL A 137 -6.36 20.30 -7.70
CA VAL A 137 -7.58 20.04 -6.91
C VAL A 137 -7.17 19.51 -5.55
N TYR A 138 -7.85 19.94 -4.50
CA TYR A 138 -7.55 19.57 -3.12
C TYR A 138 -8.68 18.73 -2.51
N PRO A 139 -8.39 17.88 -1.50
CA PRO A 139 -9.41 17.17 -0.75
C PRO A 139 -10.38 18.12 -0.05
N VAL A 140 -11.68 17.77 0.01
CA VAL A 140 -12.73 18.61 0.65
C VAL A 140 -12.53 18.80 2.17
N TRP A 141 -11.75 17.94 2.80
CA TRP A 141 -11.48 17.99 4.24
C TRP A 141 -10.26 18.86 4.60
N LEU A 142 -9.53 19.34 3.59
CA LEU A 142 -8.34 20.16 3.80
C LEU A 142 -8.78 21.61 4.05
N ASP A 143 -8.34 22.15 5.19
CA ASP A 143 -8.61 23.53 5.54
C ASP A 143 -7.62 24.46 4.85
N ASN A 144 -8.14 25.33 3.98
CA ASN A 144 -7.33 26.30 3.24
C ASN A 144 -6.78 27.42 4.13
N ASP A 145 -7.32 27.60 5.34
CA ASP A 145 -6.92 28.68 6.25
C ASP A 145 -5.76 28.29 7.18
N SER A 146 -5.29 27.05 7.11
CA SER A 146 -4.23 26.53 8.00
C SER A 146 -2.85 27.17 7.76
N GLY A 147 -2.62 27.82 6.64
CA GLY A 147 -1.32 28.40 6.25
C GLY A 147 -0.22 27.35 6.00
N LEU A 148 -0.55 26.07 6.09
CA LEU A 148 0.39 24.96 5.81
C LEU A 148 0.43 24.66 4.31
N PRO A 149 1.58 24.20 3.78
CA PRO A 149 1.66 23.74 2.40
C PRO A 149 0.68 22.61 2.15
N MET A 150 -0.22 22.79 1.20
CA MET A 150 -1.25 21.81 0.89
C MET A 150 -0.78 20.87 -0.20
N ILE A 151 -0.90 19.56 0.05
CA ILE A 151 -0.64 18.54 -0.98
C ILE A 151 -1.92 18.38 -1.80
N PRO A 152 -1.89 18.68 -3.12
CA PRO A 152 -3.07 18.56 -3.96
C PRO A 152 -3.47 17.09 -4.13
N TRP A 153 -4.78 16.85 -4.25
CA TRP A 153 -5.33 15.54 -4.64
C TRP A 153 -4.97 15.17 -6.08
N SER A 154 -4.99 16.14 -6.99
CA SER A 154 -4.43 16.05 -8.35
C SER A 154 -3.80 17.37 -8.72
N THR A 155 -2.70 17.33 -9.45
CA THR A 155 -2.06 18.54 -10.01
C THR A 155 -2.68 19.00 -11.33
N GLY A 156 -3.55 18.19 -11.95
CA GLY A 156 -4.11 18.46 -13.27
C GLY A 156 -3.12 18.39 -14.43
N GLY A 157 -1.90 17.92 -14.18
CA GLY A 157 -0.76 18.03 -15.10
C GLY A 157 -0.49 16.81 -15.98
N ILE A 158 -1.44 15.90 -16.19
CA ILE A 158 -1.23 14.67 -16.96
C ILE A 158 -0.70 14.93 -18.38
N PHE A 159 -1.17 15.97 -19.05
CA PHE A 159 -0.75 16.32 -20.43
C PHE A 159 0.57 17.11 -20.46
N TRP A 160 1.00 17.68 -19.33
CA TRP A 160 2.29 18.39 -19.19
C TRP A 160 3.38 17.52 -18.57
N GLY A 161 3.13 16.20 -18.50
CA GLY A 161 4.11 15.25 -18.00
C GLY A 161 4.28 15.25 -16.48
N HIS A 162 3.35 15.82 -15.71
CA HIS A 162 3.34 15.65 -14.27
C HIS A 162 2.95 14.22 -13.89
N ARG A 163 3.40 13.78 -12.72
CA ARG A 163 3.02 12.49 -12.16
C ARG A 163 1.53 12.47 -11.83
N ILE A 164 0.82 11.42 -12.24
CA ILE A 164 -0.57 11.24 -11.83
C ILE A 164 -0.65 10.74 -10.38
N GLN A 165 -1.61 11.26 -9.63
CA GLN A 165 -1.92 10.87 -8.26
C GLN A 165 -3.11 9.92 -8.20
N GLY A 166 -3.98 9.98 -9.21
CA GLY A 166 -5.19 9.18 -9.32
C GLY A 166 -6.20 9.47 -8.21
N ILE A 167 -7.22 8.64 -8.11
CA ILE A 167 -8.27 8.81 -7.10
C ILE A 167 -7.76 8.63 -5.66
N THR A 168 -6.60 8.01 -5.46
CA THR A 168 -5.98 7.86 -4.13
C THR A 168 -5.29 9.14 -3.65
N GLY A 169 -5.00 10.09 -4.53
CA GLY A 169 -4.25 11.30 -4.20
C GLY A 169 -2.76 11.04 -3.91
N ASN A 170 -2.27 9.85 -4.24
CA ASN A 170 -0.86 9.48 -4.00
C ASN A 170 -0.32 8.62 -5.15
N PRO A 171 0.72 9.09 -5.89
CA PRO A 171 1.28 8.35 -7.01
C PRO A 171 1.79 6.95 -6.63
N ASN A 172 2.33 6.78 -5.43
CA ASN A 172 2.87 5.49 -4.99
C ASN A 172 1.74 4.49 -4.68
N LEU A 173 0.63 4.94 -4.09
CA LEU A 173 -0.54 4.10 -3.85
C LEU A 173 -1.20 3.70 -5.17
N THR A 174 -1.44 4.65 -6.07
CA THR A 174 -1.99 4.36 -7.41
C THR A 174 -1.09 3.39 -8.19
N ALA A 175 0.24 3.56 -8.12
CA ALA A 175 1.19 2.63 -8.73
C ALA A 175 1.12 1.22 -8.10
N MET A 176 0.98 1.11 -6.77
CA MET A 176 0.82 -0.19 -6.09
C MET A 176 -0.46 -0.89 -6.54
N LEU A 177 -1.59 -0.15 -6.63
CA LEU A 177 -2.84 -0.71 -7.17
C LEU A 177 -2.66 -1.19 -8.62
N ALA A 178 -1.91 -0.45 -9.44
CA ALA A 178 -1.61 -0.84 -10.81
C ALA A 178 -0.73 -2.11 -10.87
N LEU A 179 0.29 -2.23 -10.03
CA LEU A 179 1.10 -3.45 -9.94
C LEU A 179 0.26 -4.66 -9.51
N LEU A 180 -0.59 -4.51 -8.50
CA LEU A 180 -1.51 -5.57 -8.07
C LEU A 180 -2.50 -5.95 -9.20
N ALA A 181 -3.06 -4.96 -9.90
CA ALA A 181 -3.95 -5.17 -11.04
C ALA A 181 -3.26 -5.97 -12.17
N LEU A 182 -1.99 -5.65 -12.45
CA LEU A 182 -1.17 -6.35 -13.44
C LEU A 182 -0.94 -7.81 -13.05
N ILE A 183 -0.55 -8.05 -11.78
CA ILE A 183 -0.34 -9.41 -11.25
C ILE A 183 -1.63 -10.23 -11.37
N VAL A 184 -2.76 -9.67 -10.94
CA VAL A 184 -4.06 -10.34 -11.00
C VAL A 184 -4.49 -10.61 -12.46
N ALA A 185 -4.30 -9.64 -13.38
CA ALA A 185 -4.64 -9.80 -14.79
C ALA A 185 -3.83 -10.92 -15.45
N ILE A 186 -2.49 -10.95 -15.22
CA ILE A 186 -1.62 -12.01 -15.74
C ILE A 186 -2.03 -13.37 -15.13
N GLY A 187 -2.31 -13.44 -13.84
CA GLY A 187 -2.75 -14.67 -13.17
C GLY A 187 -4.04 -15.20 -13.76
N ARG A 188 -5.05 -14.36 -13.96
CA ARG A 188 -6.34 -14.70 -14.59
C ARG A 188 -6.18 -15.17 -16.03
N HIS A 189 -5.37 -14.48 -16.83
CA HIS A 189 -5.08 -14.89 -18.20
C HIS A 189 -4.44 -16.28 -18.24
N ARG A 190 -3.43 -16.54 -17.40
CA ARG A 190 -2.78 -17.85 -17.31
C ARG A 190 -3.71 -18.97 -16.80
N ALA A 191 -4.70 -18.62 -15.99
CA ALA A 191 -5.77 -19.53 -15.57
C ALA A 191 -6.86 -19.76 -16.64
N GLY A 192 -6.75 -19.11 -17.81
CA GLY A 192 -7.73 -19.22 -18.90
C GLY A 192 -9.04 -18.47 -18.67
N LEU A 193 -9.10 -17.61 -17.66
CA LEU A 193 -10.29 -16.86 -17.27
C LEU A 193 -10.56 -15.65 -18.16
N ASP A 194 -9.51 -15.06 -18.74
CA ASP A 194 -9.57 -13.87 -19.62
C ASP A 194 -8.88 -14.17 -20.97
N ARG A 195 -9.64 -14.58 -21.98
CA ARG A 195 -9.06 -14.94 -23.30
C ARG A 195 -9.07 -13.80 -24.32
N ARG A 196 -10.14 -12.97 -24.32
CA ARG A 196 -10.34 -11.98 -25.41
C ARG A 196 -9.70 -10.62 -25.14
N LEU A 197 -9.84 -10.09 -23.93
CA LEU A 197 -9.41 -8.72 -23.58
C LEU A 197 -8.21 -8.71 -22.62
N TRP A 198 -7.44 -9.81 -22.54
CA TRP A 198 -6.32 -9.92 -21.61
C TRP A 198 -5.27 -8.82 -21.83
N TRP A 199 -5.05 -8.43 -23.08
CA TRP A 199 -4.11 -7.37 -23.45
C TRP A 199 -4.57 -5.99 -22.96
N VAL A 200 -5.87 -5.69 -22.94
CA VAL A 200 -6.41 -4.45 -22.37
C VAL A 200 -6.16 -4.41 -20.87
N TRP A 201 -6.51 -5.51 -20.18
CA TRP A 201 -6.38 -5.61 -18.73
C TRP A 201 -4.93 -5.69 -18.23
N THR A 202 -3.97 -5.95 -19.11
CA THR A 202 -2.53 -5.85 -18.80
C THR A 202 -1.95 -4.51 -19.25
N ALA A 203 -2.40 -3.93 -20.37
CA ALA A 203 -1.92 -2.64 -20.84
C ALA A 203 -2.32 -1.49 -19.91
N LEU A 204 -3.57 -1.46 -19.43
CA LEU A 204 -4.06 -0.41 -18.53
C LEU A 204 -3.18 -0.23 -17.27
N PRO A 205 -2.89 -1.28 -16.49
CA PRO A 205 -1.98 -1.14 -15.35
C PRO A 205 -0.57 -0.68 -15.74
N VAL A 206 -0.03 -1.14 -16.87
CA VAL A 206 1.30 -0.72 -17.35
C VAL A 206 1.31 0.78 -17.67
N VAL A 207 0.28 1.29 -18.34
CA VAL A 207 0.13 2.72 -18.62
C VAL A 207 0.07 3.53 -17.32
N VAL A 208 -0.74 3.10 -16.36
CA VAL A 208 -0.86 3.79 -15.08
C VAL A 208 0.48 3.76 -14.31
N LEU A 209 1.18 2.63 -14.27
CA LEU A 209 2.52 2.53 -13.68
C LEU A 209 3.49 3.53 -14.31
N ALA A 210 3.49 3.65 -15.64
CA ALA A 210 4.34 4.60 -16.35
C ALA A 210 3.99 6.06 -16.00
N LEU A 211 2.71 6.40 -15.93
CA LEU A 211 2.24 7.76 -15.65
C LEU A 211 2.46 8.18 -14.18
N THR A 212 2.45 7.24 -13.23
CA THR A 212 2.73 7.53 -11.81
C THR A 212 4.20 7.82 -11.54
N ARG A 213 5.12 7.33 -12.39
CA ARG A 213 6.58 7.46 -12.23
C ARG A 213 7.06 7.08 -10.83
N SER A 214 6.43 6.07 -10.20
CA SER A 214 6.78 5.63 -8.85
C SER A 214 8.00 4.71 -8.86
N MET A 215 9.17 5.24 -8.48
CA MET A 215 10.41 4.48 -8.43
C MET A 215 10.30 3.25 -7.54
N THR A 216 9.72 3.41 -6.35
CA THR A 216 9.55 2.32 -5.39
C THR A 216 8.76 1.16 -6.00
N VAL A 217 7.66 1.48 -6.71
CA VAL A 217 6.81 0.46 -7.31
C VAL A 217 7.43 -0.10 -8.60
N LEU A 218 8.20 0.69 -9.35
CA LEU A 218 8.96 0.18 -10.50
C LEU A 218 10.01 -0.84 -10.07
N VAL A 219 10.73 -0.59 -8.96
CA VAL A 219 11.66 -1.57 -8.37
C VAL A 219 10.90 -2.80 -7.90
N ALA A 220 9.77 -2.65 -7.21
CA ALA A 220 8.93 -3.77 -6.81
C ALA A 220 8.42 -4.58 -8.02
N ALA A 221 8.02 -3.92 -9.11
CA ALA A 221 7.62 -4.57 -10.36
C ALA A 221 8.77 -5.40 -10.97
N LEU A 222 9.98 -4.85 -10.97
CA LEU A 222 11.18 -5.59 -11.42
C LEU A 222 11.42 -6.84 -10.56
N VAL A 223 11.35 -6.72 -9.24
CA VAL A 223 11.49 -7.87 -8.31
C VAL A 223 10.41 -8.92 -8.60
N VAL A 224 9.16 -8.50 -8.80
CA VAL A 224 8.05 -9.41 -9.16
C VAL A 224 8.33 -10.12 -10.48
N LEU A 225 8.75 -9.41 -11.53
CA LEU A 225 9.08 -9.98 -12.84
C LEU A 225 10.21 -11.01 -12.74
N VAL A 226 11.29 -10.68 -12.02
CA VAL A 226 12.41 -11.59 -11.78
C VAL A 226 11.96 -12.82 -11.01
N SER A 227 11.14 -12.66 -9.97
CA SER A 227 10.60 -13.77 -9.19
C SER A 227 9.74 -14.70 -10.06
N PHE A 228 8.85 -14.14 -10.89
CA PHE A 228 8.06 -14.95 -11.83
C PHE A 228 8.94 -15.70 -12.83
N TRP A 229 9.97 -15.06 -13.35
CA TRP A 229 10.91 -15.68 -14.27
C TRP A 229 11.71 -16.82 -13.60
N LEU A 230 12.17 -16.62 -12.36
CA LEU A 230 12.86 -17.65 -11.57
C LEU A 230 11.95 -18.85 -11.29
N VAL A 231 10.71 -18.61 -10.84
CA VAL A 231 9.73 -19.68 -10.62
C VAL A 231 9.41 -20.44 -11.92
N TYR A 232 9.27 -19.69 -13.03
CA TYR A 232 9.05 -20.31 -14.34
C TYR A 232 10.22 -21.21 -14.76
N THR A 233 11.47 -20.74 -14.64
CA THR A 233 12.67 -21.51 -14.96
C THR A 233 12.82 -22.72 -14.05
N TRP A 234 12.56 -22.57 -12.75
CA TRP A 234 12.60 -23.68 -11.79
C TRP A 234 11.60 -24.78 -12.12
N ARG A 235 10.38 -24.41 -12.54
CA ARG A 235 9.33 -25.39 -12.85
C ARG A 235 9.48 -26.06 -14.21
N ARG A 236 10.11 -25.42 -15.18
CA ARG A 236 10.11 -25.85 -16.58
C ARG A 236 11.47 -26.37 -17.08
N ARG A 237 12.55 -26.11 -16.37
CA ARG A 237 13.90 -26.50 -16.81
C ARG A 237 14.51 -27.58 -15.90
N PRO A 238 15.44 -28.43 -16.45
CA PRO A 238 16.21 -29.35 -15.64
C PRO A 238 16.89 -28.64 -14.47
N ARG A 239 17.06 -29.34 -13.34
CA ARG A 239 17.66 -28.77 -12.12
C ARG A 239 18.99 -28.05 -12.33
N GLY A 240 19.79 -28.46 -13.33
CA GLY A 240 21.06 -27.81 -13.69
C GLY A 240 20.92 -26.40 -14.30
N ALA A 241 19.78 -26.05 -14.89
CA ALA A 241 19.56 -24.72 -15.49
C ALA A 241 19.08 -23.64 -14.52
N PHE A 242 18.73 -24.01 -13.29
CA PHE A 242 18.24 -23.04 -12.29
C PHE A 242 19.36 -22.13 -11.76
N ARG A 243 20.54 -22.72 -11.45
CA ARG A 243 21.70 -21.94 -10.97
C ARG A 243 22.14 -20.84 -11.96
N PRO A 244 22.37 -21.11 -13.25
CA PRO A 244 22.72 -20.06 -14.20
C PRO A 244 21.62 -19.03 -14.37
N ALA A 245 20.35 -19.40 -14.24
CA ALA A 245 19.23 -18.45 -14.26
C ALA A 245 19.27 -17.49 -13.07
N VAL A 246 19.56 -17.99 -11.87
CA VAL A 246 19.72 -17.14 -10.67
C VAL A 246 20.90 -16.19 -10.83
N VAL A 247 22.05 -16.69 -11.31
CA VAL A 247 23.25 -15.88 -11.56
C VAL A 247 22.95 -14.80 -12.62
N ALA A 248 22.27 -15.15 -13.71
CA ALA A 248 21.87 -14.18 -14.72
C ALA A 248 20.94 -13.10 -14.18
N ALA A 249 19.93 -13.48 -13.37
CA ALA A 249 19.04 -12.54 -12.72
C ALA A 249 19.78 -11.59 -11.77
N ALA A 250 20.67 -12.14 -10.93
CA ALA A 250 21.50 -11.34 -10.04
C ALA A 250 22.43 -10.40 -10.83
N GLY A 251 23.01 -10.86 -11.93
CA GLY A 251 23.84 -10.05 -12.83
C GLY A 251 23.05 -8.88 -13.44
N VAL A 252 21.85 -9.14 -13.97
CA VAL A 252 20.99 -8.09 -14.51
C VAL A 252 20.61 -7.06 -13.43
N LEU A 253 20.21 -7.53 -12.25
CA LEU A 253 19.88 -6.62 -11.13
C LEU A 253 21.10 -5.79 -10.71
N ALA A 254 22.29 -6.40 -10.64
CA ALA A 254 23.53 -5.70 -10.32
C ALA A 254 23.88 -4.62 -11.36
N VAL A 255 23.73 -4.94 -12.67
CA VAL A 255 23.99 -3.99 -13.76
C VAL A 255 22.98 -2.83 -13.71
N VAL A 256 21.69 -3.11 -13.53
CA VAL A 256 20.64 -2.08 -13.40
C VAL A 256 20.90 -1.20 -12.18
N ALA A 257 21.25 -1.79 -11.03
CA ALA A 257 21.59 -1.05 -9.82
C ALA A 257 22.83 -0.16 -10.02
N ALA A 258 23.92 -0.71 -10.60
CA ALA A 258 25.13 0.04 -10.88
C ALA A 258 24.86 1.19 -11.86
N TRP A 259 24.08 0.94 -12.91
CA TRP A 259 23.67 1.99 -13.84
C TRP A 259 22.85 3.09 -13.17
N ALA A 260 21.86 2.72 -12.34
CA ALA A 260 21.02 3.65 -11.61
C ALA A 260 21.84 4.51 -10.62
N ILE A 261 22.79 3.90 -9.91
CA ILE A 261 23.71 4.61 -9.01
C ILE A 261 24.60 5.57 -9.79
N SER A 262 25.18 5.11 -10.90
CA SER A 262 26.09 5.93 -11.72
C SER A 262 25.38 7.06 -12.47
N ASN A 263 24.06 6.97 -12.65
CA ASN A 263 23.26 8.00 -13.34
C ASN A 263 22.15 8.54 -12.42
N TRP A 264 22.44 8.62 -11.12
CA TRP A 264 21.45 8.96 -10.10
C TRP A 264 20.69 10.24 -10.41
N ASP A 265 21.39 11.31 -10.79
CA ASP A 265 20.77 12.59 -11.12
C ASP A 265 19.79 12.50 -12.30
N ARG A 266 20.17 11.77 -13.36
CA ARG A 266 19.26 11.51 -14.50
C ARG A 266 18.04 10.69 -14.12
N VAL A 267 18.21 9.72 -13.21
CA VAL A 267 17.11 8.89 -12.70
C VAL A 267 16.17 9.75 -11.87
N VAL A 268 16.69 10.61 -11.00
CA VAL A 268 15.89 11.52 -10.17
C VAL A 268 15.15 12.54 -11.05
N GLU A 269 15.82 13.17 -12.01
CA GLU A 269 15.23 14.11 -12.95
C GLU A 269 14.12 13.46 -13.79
N ALA A 270 14.40 12.29 -14.40
CA ALA A 270 13.40 11.54 -15.21
C ALA A 270 12.16 11.14 -14.41
N LEU A 271 12.27 11.01 -13.09
CA LEU A 271 11.18 10.67 -12.19
C LEU A 271 10.46 11.90 -11.62
N GLY A 272 10.91 13.12 -11.97
CA GLY A 272 10.32 14.37 -11.50
C GLY A 272 10.43 14.51 -9.97
N ARG A 273 11.55 14.09 -9.38
CA ARG A 273 11.81 14.18 -7.94
C ARG A 273 12.88 15.21 -7.67
N GLU A 274 12.47 16.34 -7.16
CA GLU A 274 13.34 17.25 -6.40
C GLU A 274 13.26 16.89 -4.91
N ALA A 275 14.37 16.95 -4.21
CA ALA A 275 14.56 16.98 -2.74
C ALA A 275 14.01 15.83 -1.85
N SER A 276 13.09 14.99 -2.30
CA SER A 276 12.32 14.06 -1.40
C SER A 276 13.15 12.96 -0.70
N MET A 277 14.42 12.76 -1.03
CA MET A 277 15.27 11.77 -0.33
C MET A 277 15.88 12.35 0.93
N GLU A 278 16.26 13.63 0.92
CA GLU A 278 16.84 14.31 2.06
C GLU A 278 15.83 14.42 3.21
N ASP A 279 14.57 14.75 2.89
CA ASP A 279 13.47 14.76 3.85
C ASP A 279 13.27 13.40 4.52
N ARG A 280 13.37 12.29 3.76
CA ARG A 280 13.25 10.96 4.31
C ARG A 280 14.36 10.59 5.28
N PHE A 281 15.60 10.97 4.99
CA PHE A 281 16.71 10.72 5.92
C PHE A 281 16.53 11.46 7.23
N GLN A 282 16.00 12.69 7.21
CA GLN A 282 15.69 13.44 8.41
C GLN A 282 14.55 12.78 9.21
N ILE A 283 13.47 12.36 8.54
CA ILE A 283 12.37 11.62 9.17
C ILE A 283 12.89 10.30 9.80
N TRP A 284 13.76 9.56 9.09
CA TRP A 284 14.34 8.33 9.61
C TRP A 284 15.25 8.57 10.80
N ALA A 285 16.08 9.62 10.76
CA ALA A 285 16.92 9.99 11.88
C ALA A 285 16.09 10.30 13.13
N ALA A 286 15.02 11.10 13.00
CA ALA A 286 14.10 11.43 14.08
C ALA A 286 13.37 10.16 14.61
N ALA A 287 12.88 9.29 13.74
CA ALA A 287 12.25 8.04 14.12
C ALA A 287 13.20 7.09 14.86
N LEU A 288 14.45 6.97 14.39
CA LEU A 288 15.47 6.14 15.03
C LEU A 288 15.93 6.71 16.38
N ASP A 289 16.01 8.03 16.50
CA ASP A 289 16.32 8.68 17.78
C ASP A 289 15.21 8.41 18.81
N TRP A 290 13.96 8.55 18.40
CA TRP A 290 12.81 8.23 19.23
C TRP A 290 12.79 6.74 19.65
N TRP A 291 13.10 5.82 18.74
CA TRP A 291 13.20 4.37 18.99
C TRP A 291 14.24 4.01 20.06
N ARG A 292 15.40 4.69 20.11
CA ARG A 292 16.50 4.37 21.06
C ARG A 292 16.06 4.32 22.51
N GLY A 293 15.00 5.04 22.85
CA GLY A 293 14.47 5.01 24.21
C GLY A 293 13.65 3.76 24.58
N SER A 294 13.30 2.88 23.60
CA SER A 294 12.64 1.59 23.85
C SER A 294 13.00 0.58 22.74
N PRO A 295 14.25 0.06 22.70
CA PRO A 295 14.74 -0.71 21.54
C PRO A 295 14.03 -2.03 21.32
N LEU A 296 13.59 -2.71 22.36
CA LEU A 296 13.00 -4.07 22.27
C LEU A 296 11.55 -4.04 21.79
N LEU A 297 10.70 -3.23 22.41
CA LEU A 297 9.26 -3.18 22.17
C LEU A 297 8.81 -1.92 21.42
N GLY A 298 9.73 -0.98 21.14
CA GLY A 298 9.36 0.26 20.47
C GLY A 298 8.56 1.21 21.35
N ARG A 299 7.90 2.19 20.73
CA ARG A 299 7.19 3.30 21.39
C ARG A 299 5.67 3.14 21.42
N GLY A 300 5.14 2.02 20.92
CA GLY A 300 3.71 1.74 20.85
C GLY A 300 3.22 1.62 19.41
N TRP A 301 2.51 0.54 19.12
CA TRP A 301 1.95 0.28 17.80
C TRP A 301 0.73 1.16 17.53
N MET A 302 0.81 2.04 16.56
CA MET A 302 -0.28 2.92 16.11
C MET A 302 -0.70 2.64 14.65
N GLY A 303 0.16 1.95 13.90
CA GLY A 303 -0.01 1.73 12.46
C GLY A 303 0.45 2.93 11.63
N TYR A 304 -0.26 4.06 11.68
CA TYR A 304 0.20 5.32 11.14
C TYR A 304 0.38 6.37 12.26
N TRP A 305 1.18 7.40 12.03
CA TRP A 305 1.46 8.41 13.03
C TRP A 305 0.23 9.31 13.24
N MET A 306 -0.31 9.29 14.46
CA MET A 306 -1.52 10.05 14.76
C MET A 306 -1.18 11.53 14.96
N PRO A 307 -1.77 12.46 14.19
CA PRO A 307 -1.39 13.89 14.21
C PRO A 307 -1.75 14.63 15.49
N TRP A 308 -2.49 13.98 16.39
CA TRP A 308 -2.87 14.53 17.72
C TRP A 308 -2.09 13.90 18.87
N VAL A 309 -1.05 13.10 18.57
CA VAL A 309 -0.23 12.40 19.58
C VAL A 309 1.21 12.91 19.49
N GLU A 310 1.69 13.56 20.56
CA GLU A 310 3.07 13.99 20.68
C GLU A 310 4.01 12.77 20.87
N PRO A 311 5.19 12.69 20.21
CA PRO A 311 5.76 13.65 19.25
C PRO A 311 5.41 13.35 17.79
N TYR A 312 4.49 12.44 17.49
CA TYR A 312 4.15 12.02 16.13
C TYR A 312 3.59 13.17 15.27
N ASP A 313 2.97 14.17 15.91
CA ASP A 313 2.52 15.42 15.28
C ASP A 313 3.66 16.27 14.68
N ARG A 314 4.90 16.06 15.16
CA ARG A 314 6.08 16.82 14.74
C ARG A 314 7.23 15.96 14.22
N LEU A 315 7.21 14.65 14.48
CA LEU A 315 8.29 13.74 14.14
C LEU A 315 8.61 13.72 12.64
N GLY A 316 7.59 13.86 11.81
CA GLY A 316 7.69 13.95 10.35
C GLY A 316 7.52 15.35 9.78
N LEU A 317 7.72 16.42 10.56
CA LEU A 317 7.59 17.79 10.07
C LEU A 317 8.81 18.15 9.23
N GLN A 318 8.60 18.38 7.91
CA GLN A 318 9.62 18.82 6.97
C GLN A 318 9.03 19.93 6.10
N ASP A 319 9.70 21.07 6.02
CA ASP A 319 9.29 22.24 5.24
C ASP A 319 7.82 22.66 5.43
N GLY A 320 7.29 22.51 6.66
CA GLY A 320 5.91 22.79 7.00
C GLY A 320 4.89 21.69 6.64
N ILE A 321 5.33 20.59 6.02
CA ILE A 321 4.50 19.43 5.73
C ILE A 321 4.65 18.39 6.83
N VAL A 322 3.54 17.93 7.40
CA VAL A 322 3.54 16.85 8.40
C VAL A 322 3.37 15.51 7.70
N TYR A 323 4.42 14.69 7.71
CA TYR A 323 4.36 13.30 7.25
C TYR A 323 3.96 12.38 8.40
N LEU A 324 2.89 11.61 8.21
CA LEU A 324 2.32 10.74 9.24
C LEU A 324 2.84 9.30 9.15
N GLN A 325 4.06 9.11 8.66
CA GLN A 325 4.73 7.82 8.52
C GLN A 325 6.22 8.02 8.17
N ALA A 326 7.06 7.02 8.44
CA ALA A 326 8.47 7.06 8.06
C ALA A 326 8.74 6.84 6.56
N HIS A 327 7.74 6.56 5.73
CA HIS A 327 7.91 6.13 4.35
C HIS A 327 8.82 4.89 4.18
N SER A 328 8.99 4.11 5.23
CA SER A 328 9.72 2.86 5.30
C SER A 328 9.06 1.96 6.35
N VAL A 329 8.48 0.85 5.92
CA VAL A 329 7.82 -0.11 6.83
C VAL A 329 8.79 -0.62 7.90
N TRP A 330 10.07 -0.82 7.55
CA TRP A 330 11.07 -1.29 8.50
C TRP A 330 11.34 -0.29 9.63
N ILE A 331 11.44 0.99 9.29
CA ILE A 331 11.63 2.07 10.27
C ILE A 331 10.36 2.26 11.10
N ASP A 332 9.18 2.22 10.47
CA ASP A 332 7.90 2.32 11.18
C ASP A 332 7.70 1.17 12.17
N VAL A 333 7.93 -0.09 11.73
CA VAL A 333 7.82 -1.25 12.62
C VAL A 333 8.88 -1.20 13.73
N LEU A 334 10.12 -0.85 13.40
CA LEU A 334 11.21 -0.74 14.38
C LEU A 334 10.88 0.31 15.44
N MET A 335 10.43 1.48 15.05
CA MET A 335 10.09 2.56 15.98
C MET A 335 8.90 2.21 16.85
N GLN A 336 7.84 1.63 16.26
CA GLN A 336 6.58 1.39 16.97
C GLN A 336 6.56 0.06 17.75
N ALA A 337 7.17 -1.00 17.24
CA ALA A 337 7.13 -2.35 17.81
C ALA A 337 8.54 -2.92 18.16
N GLY A 338 9.57 -2.13 17.98
CA GLY A 338 10.94 -2.48 18.34
C GLY A 338 11.54 -3.63 17.53
N ILE A 339 12.69 -4.12 17.99
CA ILE A 339 13.38 -5.26 17.37
C ILE A 339 12.48 -6.51 17.36
N LEU A 340 11.69 -6.74 18.43
CA LEU A 340 10.77 -7.89 18.47
C LEU A 340 9.69 -7.79 17.41
N GLY A 341 9.18 -6.57 17.13
CA GLY A 341 8.24 -6.34 16.04
C GLY A 341 8.86 -6.61 14.66
N VAL A 342 10.09 -6.16 14.44
CA VAL A 342 10.82 -6.42 13.18
C VAL A 342 11.03 -7.93 12.98
N LEU A 343 11.46 -8.66 14.02
CA LEU A 343 11.67 -10.11 13.93
C LEU A 343 10.36 -10.89 13.70
N ALA A 344 9.25 -10.42 14.23
CA ALA A 344 7.94 -11.03 13.99
C ALA A 344 7.36 -10.68 12.61
N TRP A 345 7.75 -9.52 12.05
CA TRP A 345 7.32 -9.05 10.73
C TRP A 345 8.11 -9.71 9.59
N ALA A 346 9.42 -9.98 9.77
CA ALA A 346 10.33 -10.57 8.78
C ALA A 346 10.04 -12.07 8.52
#